data_6c7232587c895d15c9e2c6b8d11e81b2
#
_entry.id   6c7232587c895d15c9e2c6b8d11e81b2
#
_cell.length_a   1.000
_cell.length_b   1.000
_cell.length_c   1.000
_cell.angle_alpha   90.00
_cell.angle_beta   90.00
_cell.angle_gamma   90.00
#
_symmetry.space_group_name_H-M   'P 1'
#
loop_
_entity.id
_entity.type
_entity.pdbx_description
1 polymer ?
#
loop_
_entity_poly.entity_id
_entity_poly.type
_entity_poly.pdbx_seq_one_letter_code
_entity_poly.pdbx_strand_id
1 'polypeptide(L)'
;MYTWIVIAGGVFSFIAAMGIGANDVANAYATSVGSKALTMKQAVVLACVFETSGAVLMGSHVTNTIRKGIADYECFEDDPGALMYGSMCVCACVGMWLFIASRYEMPVSTTHSCVGGMIGMTMVIKGSDCVIWYQAKDTFPYIGGVSGIVLSWIISPLFSAIISSSFFGTIRFLILRSKNSFNRTTYLFPIMIGTTVTLNAFFITFKGAKGIGLDDTPFNVACAWSFGIGTLSAVIVYPFTGAIRTRIMSKNTTSIEVEHMECKINDNINDDNINDDNIKNKKPVCCNDLVKYINDNINVNLDTIVENNTKVNEIHEDAEVFAIETEDYFKSLQVFTAICDSFSHGANDVANAIGPFAAIYIINREQQVNKSNELGSDAYWILGFGGIGITFGLLLYGYKIIQAIGLKLCKITPSRGVAIELASAIVIITGSRLEIPLSTTHCQIGATIGVAALEDPRNCSGLNASILIKTVVGWVLTLIVVGGSTALLTAQGVYSPEIGGNKCDNQ
;
A
#
# COMPACT_ATOMS: atom_id res chain seq x y z
N MET A 1 15.51 -27.55 -14.84
CA MET A 1 16.91 -27.21 -14.52
C MET A 1 17.07 -27.00 -13.03
N TYR A 2 16.65 -25.96 -12.40
CA TYR A 2 16.81 -25.73 -10.94
C TYR A 2 15.45 -25.71 -10.22
N THR A 3 14.70 -26.82 -10.22
CA THR A 3 13.35 -26.90 -9.64
C THR A 3 13.30 -26.46 -8.16
N TRP A 4 14.36 -26.73 -7.39
CA TRP A 4 14.44 -26.29 -6.00
C TRP A 4 14.42 -24.76 -5.87
N ILE A 5 15.04 -24.00 -6.82
CA ILE A 5 15.02 -22.54 -6.84
C ILE A 5 13.60 -22.04 -7.11
N VAL A 6 12.82 -22.72 -7.95
CA VAL A 6 11.42 -22.35 -8.21
C VAL A 6 10.58 -22.51 -6.95
N ILE A 7 10.76 -23.63 -6.23
CA ILE A 7 10.02 -23.91 -4.98
C ILE A 7 10.43 -22.89 -3.90
N ALA A 8 11.73 -22.74 -3.65
CA ALA A 8 12.25 -21.82 -2.64
C ALA A 8 11.91 -20.36 -2.99
N GLY A 9 12.06 -19.96 -4.26
CA GLY A 9 11.70 -18.65 -4.77
C GLY A 9 10.22 -18.35 -4.61
N GLY A 10 9.35 -19.33 -4.85
CA GLY A 10 7.90 -19.20 -4.60
C GLY A 10 7.59 -18.98 -3.12
N VAL A 11 8.21 -19.75 -2.23
CA VAL A 11 8.05 -19.59 -0.77
C VAL A 11 8.54 -18.20 -0.33
N PHE A 12 9.73 -17.77 -0.74
CA PHE A 12 10.27 -16.47 -0.36
C PHE A 12 9.48 -15.31 -0.99
N SER A 13 8.97 -15.48 -2.20
CA SER A 13 8.09 -14.50 -2.84
C SER A 13 6.76 -14.34 -2.07
N PHE A 14 6.18 -15.44 -1.59
CA PHE A 14 4.99 -15.38 -0.73
C PHE A 14 5.29 -14.68 0.59
N ILE A 15 6.43 -14.96 1.22
CA ILE A 15 6.90 -14.27 2.43
C ILE A 15 7.13 -12.78 2.14
N ALA A 16 7.71 -12.43 1.00
CA ALA A 16 7.86 -11.04 0.57
C ALA A 16 6.51 -10.35 0.38
N ALA A 17 5.55 -11.03 -0.27
CA ALA A 17 4.18 -10.53 -0.41
C ALA A 17 3.50 -10.33 0.95
N MET A 18 3.67 -11.25 1.90
CA MET A 18 3.22 -11.05 3.29
C MET A 18 3.91 -9.84 3.95
N GLY A 19 5.20 -9.64 3.71
CA GLY A 19 5.92 -8.44 4.17
C GLY A 19 5.34 -7.15 3.60
N ILE A 20 4.96 -7.13 2.32
CA ILE A 20 4.26 -6.02 1.67
C ILE A 20 2.92 -5.75 2.39
N GLY A 21 2.11 -6.77 2.61
CA GLY A 21 0.85 -6.63 3.32
C GLY A 21 0.99 -6.13 4.75
N ALA A 22 2.05 -6.55 5.44
CA ALA A 22 2.34 -6.13 6.81
C ALA A 22 2.79 -4.67 6.92
N ASN A 23 3.49 -4.15 5.91
CA ASN A 23 4.09 -2.82 5.94
C ASN A 23 3.35 -1.81 5.05
N ASP A 24 3.06 -2.15 3.82
CA ASP A 24 2.66 -1.18 2.80
C ASP A 24 1.13 -1.12 2.60
N VAL A 25 0.43 -2.24 2.53
CA VAL A 25 -1.06 -2.25 2.45
C VAL A 25 -1.70 -1.58 3.66
N ALA A 26 -1.01 -1.65 4.80
CA ALA A 26 -1.43 -0.91 5.98
C ALA A 26 -1.59 0.60 5.69
N ASN A 27 -0.85 1.17 4.74
CA ASN A 27 -0.96 2.57 4.33
C ASN A 27 -2.33 2.86 3.70
N ALA A 28 -2.80 1.99 2.79
CA ALA A 28 -4.08 2.16 2.09
C ALA A 28 -5.29 2.15 3.04
N TYR A 29 -5.19 1.44 4.17
CA TYR A 29 -6.27 1.35 5.15
C TYR A 29 -6.03 2.16 6.43
N ALA A 30 -4.82 2.73 6.63
CA ALA A 30 -4.48 3.48 7.82
C ALA A 30 -5.41 4.67 8.06
N THR A 31 -5.73 5.41 7.00
CA THR A 31 -6.65 6.55 7.01
C THR A 31 -8.07 6.14 7.38
N SER A 32 -8.59 5.09 6.78
CA SER A 32 -9.96 4.61 7.00
C SER A 32 -10.14 3.93 8.38
N VAL A 33 -9.13 3.23 8.87
CA VAL A 33 -9.15 2.66 10.22
C VAL A 33 -8.90 3.74 11.27
N GLY A 34 -7.96 4.67 11.02
CA GLY A 34 -7.65 5.79 11.91
C GLY A 34 -8.82 6.76 12.10
N SER A 35 -9.59 7.03 11.06
CA SER A 35 -10.81 7.85 11.09
C SER A 35 -12.04 7.09 11.63
N LYS A 36 -11.91 5.81 11.95
CA LYS A 36 -13.02 4.92 12.35
C LYS A 36 -14.12 4.76 11.27
N ALA A 37 -13.77 4.94 10.00
CA ALA A 37 -14.66 4.62 8.87
C ALA A 37 -14.76 3.11 8.64
N LEU A 38 -13.65 2.38 8.88
CA LEU A 38 -13.56 0.92 8.81
C LEU A 38 -13.00 0.35 10.11
N THR A 39 -13.46 -0.84 10.46
CA THR A 39 -12.77 -1.68 11.45
C THR A 39 -11.62 -2.44 10.79
N MET A 40 -10.63 -2.87 11.58
CA MET A 40 -9.52 -3.69 11.06
C MET A 40 -10.01 -4.97 10.36
N LYS A 41 -11.05 -5.62 10.87
CA LYS A 41 -11.67 -6.80 10.23
C LYS A 41 -12.21 -6.49 8.84
N GLN A 42 -12.93 -5.38 8.71
CA GLN A 42 -13.46 -4.93 7.41
C GLN A 42 -12.33 -4.59 6.44
N ALA A 43 -11.29 -3.91 6.90
CA ALA A 43 -10.12 -3.58 6.09
C ALA A 43 -9.44 -4.84 5.52
N VAL A 44 -9.24 -5.89 6.33
CA VAL A 44 -8.67 -7.17 5.87
C VAL A 44 -9.56 -7.85 4.83
N VAL A 45 -10.88 -7.87 5.03
CA VAL A 45 -11.82 -8.47 4.05
C VAL A 45 -11.80 -7.70 2.73
N LEU A 46 -11.80 -6.36 2.78
CA LEU A 46 -11.71 -5.52 1.59
C LEU A 46 -10.37 -5.70 0.87
N ALA A 47 -9.26 -5.76 1.62
CA ALA A 47 -7.94 -6.03 1.05
C ALA A 47 -7.89 -7.38 0.33
N CYS A 48 -8.48 -8.44 0.91
CA CYS A 48 -8.54 -9.76 0.26
C CYS A 48 -9.15 -9.69 -1.14
N VAL A 49 -10.19 -8.90 -1.31
CA VAL A 49 -10.88 -8.76 -2.59
C VAL A 49 -10.15 -7.79 -3.52
N PHE A 50 -9.87 -6.58 -3.04
CA PHE A 50 -9.47 -5.48 -3.92
C PHE A 50 -7.97 -5.44 -4.19
N GLU A 51 -7.10 -5.77 -3.21
CA GLU A 51 -5.66 -5.97 -3.46
C GLU A 51 -5.43 -7.11 -4.46
N THR A 52 -6.07 -8.25 -4.22
CA THR A 52 -5.94 -9.41 -5.12
C THR A 52 -6.50 -9.11 -6.51
N SER A 53 -7.63 -8.40 -6.60
CA SER A 53 -8.19 -8.00 -7.90
C SER A 53 -7.28 -7.03 -8.65
N GLY A 54 -6.73 -6.02 -7.96
CA GLY A 54 -5.77 -5.09 -8.54
C GLY A 54 -4.51 -5.80 -9.04
N ALA A 55 -3.96 -6.70 -8.21
CA ALA A 55 -2.82 -7.52 -8.56
C ALA A 55 -3.05 -8.34 -9.84
N VAL A 56 -4.14 -9.09 -9.91
CA VAL A 56 -4.44 -9.99 -11.05
C VAL A 56 -4.75 -9.21 -12.32
N LEU A 57 -5.57 -8.15 -12.20
CA LEU A 57 -6.06 -7.43 -13.39
C LEU A 57 -5.01 -6.47 -13.98
N MET A 58 -4.15 -5.87 -13.15
CA MET A 58 -3.26 -4.81 -13.59
C MET A 58 -1.79 -4.97 -13.19
N GLY A 59 -1.46 -5.89 -12.29
CA GLY A 59 -0.10 -6.07 -11.76
C GLY A 59 0.94 -6.51 -12.80
N SER A 60 0.52 -7.07 -13.94
CA SER A 60 1.42 -7.53 -15.00
C SER A 60 2.29 -6.42 -15.61
N HIS A 61 1.77 -5.20 -15.71
CA HIS A 61 2.49 -4.06 -16.27
C HIS A 61 3.75 -3.72 -15.45
N VAL A 62 3.56 -3.47 -14.16
CA VAL A 62 4.65 -3.12 -13.24
C VAL A 62 5.58 -4.31 -13.01
N THR A 63 5.04 -5.55 -12.95
CA THR A 63 5.83 -6.78 -12.82
C THR A 63 6.85 -6.92 -13.94
N ASN A 64 6.47 -6.62 -15.19
CA ASN A 64 7.40 -6.66 -16.32
C ASN A 64 8.51 -5.61 -16.17
N THR A 65 8.19 -4.40 -15.68
CA THR A 65 9.21 -3.36 -15.46
C THR A 65 10.18 -3.71 -14.35
N ILE A 66 9.71 -4.22 -13.23
CA ILE A 66 10.59 -4.70 -12.15
C ILE A 66 11.49 -5.82 -12.65
N ARG A 67 10.96 -6.75 -13.43
CA ARG A 67 11.71 -7.90 -13.95
C ARG A 67 12.80 -7.51 -14.94
N LYS A 68 12.51 -6.59 -15.87
CA LYS A 68 13.38 -6.29 -17.03
C LYS A 68 13.99 -4.88 -17.03
N GLY A 69 13.53 -4.00 -16.15
CA GLY A 69 13.89 -2.57 -16.18
C GLY A 69 15.04 -2.20 -15.26
N ILE A 70 15.58 -3.14 -14.47
CA ILE A 70 16.65 -2.89 -13.49
C ILE A 70 17.91 -3.64 -13.84
N ALA A 71 17.82 -4.96 -14.06
CA ALA A 71 18.92 -5.80 -14.52
C ALA A 71 18.84 -5.99 -16.04
N ASP A 72 19.98 -5.86 -16.73
CA ASP A 72 20.05 -6.18 -18.15
C ASP A 72 20.13 -7.68 -18.35
N TYR A 73 19.09 -8.26 -18.91
CA TYR A 73 18.97 -9.70 -19.10
C TYR A 73 19.96 -10.25 -20.14
N GLU A 74 20.45 -9.44 -21.06
CA GLU A 74 21.46 -9.84 -22.02
C GLU A 74 22.76 -10.28 -21.34
N CYS A 75 23.10 -9.65 -20.21
CA CYS A 75 24.24 -10.04 -19.39
C CYS A 75 24.13 -11.45 -18.76
N PHE A 76 22.92 -12.00 -18.70
CA PHE A 76 22.65 -13.28 -18.02
C PHE A 76 22.30 -14.42 -18.99
N GLU A 77 22.38 -14.21 -20.30
CA GLU A 77 22.04 -15.24 -21.29
C GLU A 77 22.89 -16.50 -21.11
N ASP A 78 24.17 -16.33 -20.78
CA ASP A 78 25.11 -17.42 -20.56
C ASP A 78 24.94 -18.11 -19.19
N ASP A 79 24.25 -17.46 -18.22
CA ASP A 79 24.09 -17.97 -16.86
C ASP A 79 22.68 -17.73 -16.30
N PRO A 80 21.67 -18.44 -16.84
CA PRO A 80 20.29 -18.34 -16.35
C PRO A 80 20.14 -18.73 -14.89
N GLY A 81 20.99 -19.67 -14.40
CA GLY A 81 20.96 -20.16 -13.03
C GLY A 81 21.33 -19.09 -12.00
N ALA A 82 22.32 -18.26 -12.31
CA ALA A 82 22.71 -17.14 -11.44
C ALA A 82 21.61 -16.08 -11.33
N LEU A 83 20.92 -15.75 -12.43
CA LEU A 83 19.78 -14.82 -12.40
C LEU A 83 18.62 -15.39 -11.56
N MET A 84 18.32 -16.69 -11.70
CA MET A 84 17.30 -17.35 -10.89
C MET A 84 17.67 -17.31 -9.40
N TYR A 85 18.92 -17.66 -9.05
CA TYR A 85 19.38 -17.67 -7.67
C TYR A 85 19.39 -16.27 -7.05
N GLY A 86 19.93 -15.28 -7.76
CA GLY A 86 19.92 -13.89 -7.33
C GLY A 86 18.50 -13.36 -7.09
N SER A 87 17.58 -13.65 -8.01
CA SER A 87 16.16 -13.29 -7.86
C SER A 87 15.51 -13.95 -6.63
N MET A 88 15.85 -15.18 -6.31
CA MET A 88 15.42 -15.85 -5.07
C MET A 88 15.97 -15.14 -3.84
N CYS A 89 17.23 -14.73 -3.84
CA CYS A 89 17.85 -13.96 -2.76
C CYS A 89 17.14 -12.60 -2.58
N VAL A 90 16.74 -11.92 -3.67
CA VAL A 90 15.94 -10.68 -3.60
C VAL A 90 14.64 -10.93 -2.85
N CYS A 91 13.86 -11.95 -3.24
CA CYS A 91 12.60 -12.28 -2.54
C CYS A 91 12.83 -12.53 -1.04
N ALA A 92 13.86 -13.28 -0.68
CA ALA A 92 14.18 -13.59 0.72
C ALA A 92 14.53 -12.34 1.53
N CYS A 93 15.41 -11.48 0.99
CA CYS A 93 15.87 -10.27 1.68
C CYS A 93 14.77 -9.22 1.79
N VAL A 94 13.96 -9.04 0.73
CA VAL A 94 12.79 -8.14 0.75
C VAL A 94 11.81 -8.57 1.85
N GLY A 95 11.41 -9.85 1.86
CA GLY A 95 10.48 -10.36 2.87
C GLY A 95 11.00 -10.17 4.29
N MET A 96 12.25 -10.55 4.55
CA MET A 96 12.88 -10.42 5.86
C MET A 96 12.93 -8.95 6.33
N TRP A 97 13.36 -8.04 5.45
CA TRP A 97 13.45 -6.62 5.78
C TRP A 97 12.08 -6.01 6.12
N LEU A 98 11.05 -6.30 5.32
CA LEU A 98 9.71 -5.76 5.54
C LEU A 98 9.12 -6.19 6.89
N PHE A 99 9.34 -7.45 7.32
CA PHE A 99 8.93 -7.89 8.66
C PHE A 99 9.73 -7.20 9.77
N ILE A 100 11.03 -7.01 9.59
CA ILE A 100 11.87 -6.26 10.55
C ILE A 100 11.35 -4.82 10.65
N ALA A 101 11.15 -4.13 9.53
CA ALA A 101 10.65 -2.76 9.50
C ALA A 101 9.28 -2.62 10.18
N SER A 102 8.35 -3.55 9.89
CA SER A 102 7.02 -3.58 10.51
C SER A 102 7.11 -3.82 12.02
N ARG A 103 8.07 -4.64 12.48
CA ARG A 103 8.31 -4.87 13.92
C ARG A 103 8.68 -3.60 14.67
N TYR A 104 9.39 -2.69 14.02
CA TYR A 104 9.81 -1.38 14.58
C TYR A 104 8.86 -0.23 14.23
N GLU A 105 7.68 -0.52 13.71
CA GLU A 105 6.71 0.49 13.28
C GLU A 105 7.30 1.52 12.29
N MET A 106 8.15 1.03 11.39
CA MET A 106 8.76 1.84 10.35
C MET A 106 8.02 1.62 9.03
N PRO A 107 7.27 2.62 8.53
CA PRO A 107 6.74 2.58 7.16
C PRO A 107 7.91 2.71 6.19
N VAL A 108 8.19 1.65 5.44
CA VAL A 108 9.26 1.61 4.44
C VAL A 108 8.68 1.36 3.06
N SER A 109 9.44 1.64 2.02
CA SER A 109 8.99 1.41 0.65
C SER A 109 9.37 0.01 0.17
N THR A 110 8.38 -0.75 -0.26
CA THR A 110 8.55 -2.07 -0.88
C THR A 110 9.25 -1.98 -2.22
N THR A 111 8.99 -0.92 -2.99
CA THR A 111 9.68 -0.65 -4.25
C THR A 111 11.17 -0.39 -4.05
N HIS A 112 11.55 0.39 -3.00
CA HIS A 112 12.96 0.56 -2.65
C HIS A 112 13.61 -0.76 -2.28
N SER A 113 12.92 -1.62 -1.53
CA SER A 113 13.40 -2.93 -1.15
C SER A 113 13.71 -3.79 -2.37
N CYS A 114 12.76 -3.90 -3.28
CA CYS A 114 12.90 -4.72 -4.48
C CYS A 114 13.97 -4.17 -5.43
N VAL A 115 13.95 -2.86 -5.71
CA VAL A 115 14.94 -2.20 -6.59
C VAL A 115 16.34 -2.33 -6.00
N GLY A 116 16.52 -2.06 -4.70
CA GLY A 116 17.80 -2.23 -4.02
C GLY A 116 18.32 -3.66 -4.11
N GLY A 117 17.44 -4.65 -3.87
CA GLY A 117 17.77 -6.06 -4.01
C GLY A 117 18.21 -6.45 -5.43
N MET A 118 17.46 -6.01 -6.45
CA MET A 118 17.77 -6.27 -7.86
C MET A 118 19.13 -5.64 -8.27
N ILE A 119 19.40 -4.41 -7.83
CA ILE A 119 20.70 -3.76 -8.05
C ILE A 119 21.81 -4.57 -7.36
N GLY A 120 21.63 -4.92 -6.09
CA GLY A 120 22.62 -5.64 -5.30
C GLY A 120 23.01 -6.99 -5.90
N MET A 121 22.04 -7.81 -6.33
CA MET A 121 22.31 -9.08 -7.00
C MET A 121 23.03 -8.89 -8.34
N THR A 122 22.56 -7.92 -9.16
CA THR A 122 23.13 -7.68 -10.49
C THR A 122 24.58 -7.23 -10.40
N MET A 123 24.89 -6.30 -9.50
CA MET A 123 26.27 -5.80 -9.30
C MET A 123 27.22 -6.91 -8.87
N VAL A 124 26.76 -7.84 -8.04
CA VAL A 124 27.61 -8.95 -7.57
C VAL A 124 27.84 -9.98 -8.65
N ILE A 125 26.80 -10.34 -9.44
CA ILE A 125 26.93 -11.43 -10.43
C ILE A 125 27.62 -10.95 -11.70
N LYS A 126 27.27 -9.78 -12.21
CA LYS A 126 27.69 -9.30 -13.54
C LYS A 126 28.35 -7.92 -13.54
N GLY A 127 28.41 -7.24 -12.40
CA GLY A 127 28.98 -5.89 -12.29
C GLY A 127 27.96 -4.77 -12.51
N SER A 128 28.41 -3.51 -12.34
CA SER A 128 27.57 -2.32 -12.43
C SER A 128 27.08 -2.03 -13.84
N ASP A 129 27.81 -2.47 -14.88
CA ASP A 129 27.50 -2.23 -16.28
C ASP A 129 26.25 -2.99 -16.74
N CYS A 130 25.89 -4.06 -16.04
CA CYS A 130 24.69 -4.84 -16.27
C CYS A 130 23.46 -4.33 -15.46
N VAL A 131 23.60 -3.23 -14.70
CA VAL A 131 22.47 -2.49 -14.13
C VAL A 131 22.01 -1.44 -15.11
N ILE A 132 20.73 -1.42 -15.44
CA ILE A 132 20.15 -0.41 -16.32
C ILE A 132 19.97 0.90 -15.53
N TRP A 133 21.06 1.66 -15.37
CA TRP A 133 21.02 2.93 -14.63
C TRP A 133 20.15 3.97 -15.30
N TYR A 134 20.21 4.06 -16.63
CA TYR A 134 19.47 5.03 -17.42
C TYR A 134 19.07 4.39 -18.77
N GLN A 135 17.82 4.63 -19.16
CA GLN A 135 17.29 4.24 -20.45
C GLN A 135 16.44 5.38 -21.00
N ALA A 136 16.83 5.93 -22.16
CA ALA A 136 15.99 6.86 -22.87
C ALA A 136 14.78 6.13 -23.49
N LYS A 137 13.59 6.72 -23.39
CA LYS A 137 12.35 6.23 -24.03
C LYS A 137 11.78 7.30 -24.95
N ASP A 138 11.23 6.87 -26.08
CA ASP A 138 10.62 7.79 -27.07
C ASP A 138 9.24 8.32 -26.61
N THR A 139 8.62 7.65 -25.64
CA THR A 139 7.32 8.02 -25.08
C THR A 139 7.45 8.39 -23.62
N PHE A 140 6.50 9.20 -23.11
CA PHE A 140 6.43 9.50 -21.68
C PHE A 140 6.39 8.21 -20.87
N PRO A 141 7.24 8.07 -19.84
CA PRO A 141 7.96 9.11 -19.08
C PRO A 141 9.37 9.49 -19.57
N TYR A 142 9.75 9.22 -20.79
CA TYR A 142 11.02 9.55 -21.46
C TYR A 142 12.30 8.99 -20.79
N ILE A 143 12.26 8.68 -19.53
CA ILE A 143 13.37 8.16 -18.73
C ILE A 143 12.93 6.83 -18.12
N GLY A 144 13.72 5.78 -18.40
CA GLY A 144 13.58 4.44 -17.83
C GLY A 144 14.81 4.04 -17.00
N GLY A 145 14.85 2.77 -16.63
CA GLY A 145 15.89 2.24 -15.76
C GLY A 145 15.77 2.73 -14.32
N VAL A 146 16.82 2.53 -13.54
CA VAL A 146 16.88 2.94 -12.13
C VAL A 146 16.65 4.45 -11.96
N SER A 147 17.19 5.28 -12.85
CA SER A 147 17.01 6.73 -12.79
C SER A 147 15.55 7.17 -12.95
N GLY A 148 14.78 6.51 -13.80
CA GLY A 148 13.35 6.76 -13.94
C GLY A 148 12.56 6.37 -12.68
N ILE A 149 12.95 5.27 -12.04
CA ILE A 149 12.36 4.82 -10.78
C ILE A 149 12.68 5.80 -9.64
N VAL A 150 13.96 6.21 -9.49
CA VAL A 150 14.37 7.18 -8.47
C VAL A 150 13.68 8.54 -8.68
N LEU A 151 13.52 8.98 -9.91
CA LEU A 151 12.79 10.20 -10.22
C LEU A 151 11.31 10.10 -9.79
N SER A 152 10.70 8.94 -9.96
CA SER A 152 9.32 8.70 -9.52
C SER A 152 9.15 8.82 -8.00
N TRP A 153 10.16 8.49 -7.21
CA TRP A 153 10.12 8.61 -5.75
C TRP A 153 10.08 10.07 -5.24
N ILE A 154 10.52 11.00 -6.07
CA ILE A 154 10.44 12.45 -5.79
C ILE A 154 9.13 13.02 -6.32
N ILE A 155 8.77 12.63 -7.54
CA ILE A 155 7.61 13.18 -8.23
C ILE A 155 6.30 12.69 -7.58
N SER A 156 6.20 11.41 -7.22
CA SER A 156 4.95 10.83 -6.71
C SER A 156 4.44 11.47 -5.43
N PRO A 157 5.23 11.70 -4.36
CA PRO A 157 4.73 12.36 -3.16
C PRO A 157 4.35 13.83 -3.41
N LEU A 158 5.06 14.51 -4.31
CA LEU A 158 4.75 15.89 -4.67
C LEU A 158 3.38 15.99 -5.37
N PHE A 159 3.14 15.15 -6.38
CA PHE A 159 1.85 15.12 -7.07
C PHE A 159 0.71 14.70 -6.13
N SER A 160 0.93 13.68 -5.30
CA SER A 160 -0.05 13.28 -4.30
C SER A 160 -0.39 14.42 -3.32
N ALA A 161 0.61 15.18 -2.87
CA ALA A 161 0.39 16.34 -2.01
C ALA A 161 -0.43 17.43 -2.68
N ILE A 162 -0.12 17.77 -3.94
CA ILE A 162 -0.85 18.78 -4.71
C ILE A 162 -2.31 18.36 -4.92
N ILE A 163 -2.53 17.10 -5.32
CA ILE A 163 -3.87 16.57 -5.60
C ILE A 163 -4.70 16.50 -4.32
N SER A 164 -4.13 15.95 -3.23
CA SER A 164 -4.82 15.85 -1.95
C SER A 164 -5.17 17.20 -1.34
N SER A 165 -4.24 18.17 -1.40
CA SER A 165 -4.47 19.56 -0.99
C SER A 165 -5.61 20.19 -1.78
N SER A 166 -5.63 19.96 -3.09
CA SER A 166 -6.66 20.51 -3.97
C SER A 166 -8.03 19.91 -3.65
N PHE A 167 -8.12 18.60 -3.46
CA PHE A 167 -9.38 17.93 -3.09
C PHE A 167 -9.85 18.34 -1.70
N PHE A 168 -8.98 18.25 -0.70
CA PHE A 168 -9.36 18.62 0.66
C PHE A 168 -9.68 20.11 0.77
N GLY A 169 -8.90 20.98 0.15
CA GLY A 169 -9.17 22.41 0.09
C GLY A 169 -10.55 22.72 -0.52
N THR A 170 -10.92 22.04 -1.61
CA THR A 170 -12.22 22.17 -2.25
C THR A 170 -13.35 21.68 -1.33
N ILE A 171 -13.22 20.50 -0.74
CA ILE A 171 -14.20 19.94 0.20
C ILE A 171 -14.34 20.86 1.43
N ARG A 172 -13.23 21.31 1.99
CA ARG A 172 -13.18 22.20 3.15
C ARG A 172 -13.89 23.53 2.88
N PHE A 173 -13.59 24.15 1.73
CA PHE A 173 -14.20 25.45 1.37
C PHE A 173 -15.66 25.33 1.02
N LEU A 174 -16.04 24.36 0.18
CA LEU A 174 -17.40 24.25 -0.34
C LEU A 174 -18.38 23.62 0.67
N ILE A 175 -17.90 22.70 1.52
CA ILE A 175 -18.75 21.86 2.36
C ILE A 175 -18.46 22.09 3.84
N LEU A 176 -17.26 21.75 4.32
CA LEU A 176 -16.97 21.56 5.75
C LEU A 176 -17.12 22.86 6.55
N ARG A 177 -16.64 23.99 6.02
CA ARG A 177 -16.73 25.32 6.66
C ARG A 177 -18.09 26.02 6.48
N SER A 178 -19.03 25.39 5.79
CA SER A 178 -20.37 25.96 5.61
C SER A 178 -21.20 25.81 6.88
N LYS A 179 -21.99 26.84 7.22
CA LYS A 179 -22.99 26.76 8.30
C LYS A 179 -24.03 25.63 8.10
N ASN A 180 -24.25 25.21 6.85
CA ASN A 180 -25.17 24.14 6.47
C ASN A 180 -24.40 22.95 5.87
N SER A 181 -23.25 22.57 6.45
CA SER A 181 -22.35 21.55 5.92
C SER A 181 -23.07 20.21 5.70
N PHE A 182 -23.89 19.77 6.63
CA PHE A 182 -24.66 18.53 6.55
C PHE A 182 -25.63 18.49 5.35
N ASN A 183 -26.39 19.56 5.13
CA ASN A 183 -27.28 19.63 3.98
C ASN A 183 -26.50 19.69 2.66
N ARG A 184 -25.43 20.48 2.59
CA ARG A 184 -24.57 20.54 1.40
C ARG A 184 -23.97 19.18 1.08
N THR A 185 -23.49 18.45 2.08
CA THR A 185 -22.96 17.08 1.89
C THR A 185 -24.04 16.17 1.32
N THR A 186 -25.27 16.21 1.85
CA THR A 186 -26.39 15.40 1.36
C THR A 186 -26.63 15.59 -0.14
N TYR A 187 -26.60 16.84 -0.63
CA TYR A 187 -26.79 17.12 -2.07
C TYR A 187 -25.58 16.80 -2.94
N LEU A 188 -24.36 17.02 -2.43
CA LEU A 188 -23.15 16.81 -3.18
C LEU A 188 -22.65 15.35 -3.13
N PHE A 189 -23.13 14.55 -2.19
CA PHE A 189 -22.70 13.18 -1.99
C PHE A 189 -22.81 12.29 -3.25
N PRO A 190 -23.93 12.28 -4.00
CA PRO A 190 -24.01 11.52 -5.24
C PRO A 190 -22.99 11.98 -6.30
N ILE A 191 -22.74 13.29 -6.37
CA ILE A 191 -21.75 13.86 -7.31
C ILE A 191 -20.35 13.41 -6.91
N MET A 192 -20.01 13.42 -5.63
CA MET A 192 -18.72 12.97 -5.12
C MET A 192 -18.51 11.48 -5.41
N ILE A 193 -19.49 10.63 -5.16
CA ILE A 193 -19.44 9.21 -5.54
C ILE A 193 -19.27 9.07 -7.06
N GLY A 194 -20.09 9.74 -7.85
CA GLY A 194 -20.01 9.70 -9.31
C GLY A 194 -18.63 10.13 -9.85
N THR A 195 -18.06 11.20 -9.29
CA THR A 195 -16.72 11.67 -9.67
C THR A 195 -15.64 10.64 -9.32
N THR A 196 -15.68 10.08 -8.11
CA THR A 196 -14.73 9.06 -7.67
C THR A 196 -14.83 7.80 -8.52
N VAL A 197 -16.05 7.34 -8.83
CA VAL A 197 -16.28 6.20 -9.73
C VAL A 197 -15.80 6.49 -11.14
N THR A 198 -16.08 7.69 -11.68
CA THR A 198 -15.61 8.10 -13.01
C THR A 198 -14.08 8.02 -13.10
N LEU A 199 -13.37 8.59 -12.14
CA LEU A 199 -11.91 8.57 -12.11
C LEU A 199 -11.37 7.14 -12.08
N ASN A 200 -11.86 6.30 -11.20
CA ASN A 200 -11.41 4.91 -11.10
C ASN A 200 -11.78 4.08 -12.34
N ALA A 201 -13.00 4.20 -12.83
CA ALA A 201 -13.42 3.54 -14.06
C ALA A 201 -12.57 3.96 -15.25
N PHE A 202 -12.21 5.24 -15.34
CA PHE A 202 -11.31 5.74 -16.39
C PHE A 202 -9.95 5.05 -16.32
N PHE A 203 -9.36 4.98 -15.15
CA PHE A 203 -8.05 4.33 -14.99
C PHE A 203 -8.09 2.81 -15.19
N ILE A 204 -9.18 2.14 -14.94
CA ILE A 204 -9.36 0.72 -15.23
C ILE A 204 -9.58 0.48 -16.72
N THR A 205 -10.33 1.32 -17.40
CA THR A 205 -10.71 1.11 -18.80
C THR A 205 -9.68 1.65 -19.78
N PHE A 206 -9.04 2.80 -19.52
CA PHE A 206 -8.06 3.40 -20.42
C PHE A 206 -6.71 2.69 -20.31
N LYS A 207 -6.32 1.95 -21.35
CA LYS A 207 -5.09 1.12 -21.40
C LYS A 207 -5.00 0.17 -20.20
N GLY A 208 -6.13 -0.42 -19.79
CA GLY A 208 -6.28 -1.07 -18.52
C GLY A 208 -5.90 -2.51 -18.40
N ALA A 209 -6.79 -3.23 -17.81
CA ALA A 209 -6.61 -4.59 -17.41
C ALA A 209 -6.31 -5.50 -18.63
N LYS A 210 -5.03 -5.83 -18.85
CA LYS A 210 -4.61 -6.82 -19.89
C LYS A 210 -5.36 -8.15 -19.70
N GLY A 211 -5.61 -8.53 -18.44
CA GLY A 211 -6.30 -9.77 -18.09
C GLY A 211 -7.74 -9.89 -18.63
N ILE A 212 -8.39 -8.79 -18.99
CA ILE A 212 -9.74 -8.74 -19.55
C ILE A 212 -9.80 -8.01 -20.90
N GLY A 213 -8.65 -7.80 -21.57
CA GLY A 213 -8.57 -7.25 -22.92
C GLY A 213 -8.93 -5.77 -23.04
N LEU A 214 -8.67 -4.97 -22.00
CA LEU A 214 -8.90 -3.51 -22.00
C LEU A 214 -7.65 -2.67 -22.30
N ASP A 215 -6.53 -3.32 -22.59
CA ASP A 215 -5.23 -2.68 -22.83
C ASP A 215 -5.19 -1.77 -24.08
N ASP A 216 -5.99 -2.08 -25.10
CA ASP A 216 -6.07 -1.31 -26.35
C ASP A 216 -7.28 -0.37 -26.43
N THR A 217 -7.97 -0.11 -25.30
CA THR A 217 -9.17 0.73 -25.29
C THR A 217 -8.84 2.18 -25.71
N PRO A 218 -9.46 2.74 -26.77
CA PRO A 218 -9.26 4.12 -27.19
C PRO A 218 -9.68 5.13 -26.12
N PHE A 219 -8.97 6.26 -26.06
CA PHE A 219 -9.22 7.31 -25.05
C PHE A 219 -10.69 7.79 -25.00
N ASN A 220 -11.28 8.06 -26.16
CA ASN A 220 -12.67 8.51 -26.24
C ASN A 220 -13.67 7.46 -25.75
N VAL A 221 -13.42 6.18 -25.99
CA VAL A 221 -14.24 5.07 -25.51
C VAL A 221 -14.10 4.93 -23.99
N ALA A 222 -12.87 4.97 -23.48
CA ALA A 222 -12.61 4.95 -22.04
C ALA A 222 -13.30 6.12 -21.30
N CYS A 223 -13.24 7.33 -21.86
CA CYS A 223 -13.97 8.49 -21.33
C CYS A 223 -15.47 8.24 -21.32
N ALA A 224 -16.06 7.78 -22.42
CA ALA A 224 -17.51 7.55 -22.50
C ALA A 224 -17.98 6.50 -21.48
N TRP A 225 -17.29 5.39 -21.36
CA TRP A 225 -17.60 4.34 -20.38
C TRP A 225 -17.47 4.88 -18.95
N SER A 226 -16.40 5.59 -18.65
CA SER A 226 -16.13 6.09 -17.28
C SER A 226 -17.15 7.12 -16.84
N PHE A 227 -17.48 8.09 -17.71
CA PHE A 227 -18.55 9.06 -17.43
C PHE A 227 -19.92 8.41 -17.34
N GLY A 228 -20.19 7.38 -18.17
CA GLY A 228 -21.43 6.63 -18.12
C GLY A 228 -21.58 5.88 -16.80
N ILE A 229 -20.55 5.14 -16.39
CA ILE A 229 -20.53 4.37 -15.13
C ILE A 229 -20.62 5.31 -13.91
N GLY A 230 -19.86 6.42 -13.92
CA GLY A 230 -19.88 7.39 -12.83
C GLY A 230 -21.23 8.09 -12.70
N THR A 231 -21.84 8.52 -13.83
CA THR A 231 -23.17 9.11 -13.82
C THR A 231 -24.23 8.12 -13.35
N LEU A 232 -24.17 6.87 -13.81
CA LEU A 232 -25.07 5.82 -13.35
C LEU A 232 -24.94 5.59 -11.84
N SER A 233 -23.70 5.54 -11.33
CA SER A 233 -23.44 5.40 -9.89
C SER A 233 -24.02 6.56 -9.09
N ALA A 234 -23.88 7.80 -9.56
CA ALA A 234 -24.49 8.97 -8.91
C ALA A 234 -26.02 8.87 -8.88
N VAL A 235 -26.65 8.46 -9.99
CA VAL A 235 -28.11 8.27 -10.10
C VAL A 235 -28.59 7.15 -9.17
N ILE A 236 -27.85 6.03 -9.09
CA ILE A 236 -28.18 4.91 -8.19
C ILE A 236 -28.11 5.33 -6.72
N VAL A 237 -27.09 6.12 -6.35
CA VAL A 237 -26.89 6.54 -4.96
C VAL A 237 -27.87 7.64 -4.54
N TYR A 238 -28.34 8.46 -5.47
CA TYR A 238 -29.23 9.60 -5.17
C TYR A 238 -30.46 9.25 -4.29
N PRO A 239 -31.26 8.22 -4.56
CA PRO A 239 -32.43 7.88 -3.73
C PRO A 239 -32.05 7.40 -2.32
N PHE A 240 -30.82 6.90 -2.11
CA PHE A 240 -30.36 6.45 -0.81
C PHE A 240 -29.85 7.57 0.10
N THR A 241 -29.60 8.77 -0.43
CA THR A 241 -29.10 9.91 0.36
C THR A 241 -30.03 10.28 1.52
N GLY A 242 -31.36 10.21 1.30
CA GLY A 242 -32.36 10.44 2.33
C GLY A 242 -32.28 9.41 3.46
N ALA A 243 -32.14 8.12 3.12
CA ALA A 243 -32.02 7.03 4.10
C ALA A 243 -30.71 7.13 4.90
N ILE A 244 -29.59 7.45 4.23
CA ILE A 244 -28.30 7.69 4.88
C ILE A 244 -28.42 8.86 5.86
N ARG A 245 -29.02 9.97 5.42
CA ARG A 245 -29.27 11.15 6.26
C ARG A 245 -30.05 10.80 7.52
N THR A 246 -31.18 10.10 7.39
CA THR A 246 -32.04 9.72 8.52
C THR A 246 -31.29 8.81 9.49
N ARG A 247 -30.50 7.85 8.96
CA ARG A 247 -29.69 6.95 9.78
C ARG A 247 -28.60 7.68 10.59
N ILE A 248 -27.93 8.66 9.99
CA ILE A 248 -26.94 9.49 10.67
C ILE A 248 -27.59 10.30 11.78
N MET A 249 -28.73 10.95 11.51
CA MET A 249 -29.44 11.74 12.49
C MET A 249 -29.94 10.89 13.67
N SER A 250 -30.53 9.72 13.41
CA SER A 250 -31.02 8.83 14.48
C SER A 250 -29.89 8.33 15.36
N LYS A 251 -28.74 7.97 14.77
CA LYS A 251 -27.56 7.49 15.51
C LYS A 251 -27.03 8.57 16.47
N ASN A 252 -26.93 9.81 16.01
CA ASN A 252 -26.41 10.91 16.83
C ASN A 252 -27.36 11.29 17.96
N THR A 253 -28.67 11.21 17.73
CA THR A 253 -29.67 11.40 18.82
C THR A 253 -29.51 10.35 19.91
N THR A 254 -29.36 9.09 19.53
CA THR A 254 -29.16 7.98 20.50
C THR A 254 -27.84 8.12 21.26
N SER A 255 -26.76 8.57 20.60
CA SER A 255 -25.46 8.78 21.27
C SER A 255 -25.54 9.89 22.33
N ILE A 256 -26.24 10.98 22.05
CA ILE A 256 -26.44 12.09 23.01
C ILE A 256 -27.29 11.63 24.20
N GLU A 257 -28.30 10.78 23.96
CA GLU A 257 -29.13 10.23 25.05
C GLU A 257 -28.35 9.28 25.95
N VAL A 258 -27.43 8.48 25.39
CA VAL A 258 -26.56 7.55 26.16
C VAL A 258 -25.54 8.34 26.96
N GLU A 259 -24.88 9.34 26.38
CA GLU A 259 -23.91 10.20 27.06
C GLU A 259 -24.55 10.99 28.22
N HIS A 260 -25.77 11.47 28.04
CA HIS A 260 -26.57 12.07 29.12
C HIS A 260 -26.98 11.08 30.22
N MET A 261 -27.11 9.78 29.89
CA MET A 261 -27.42 8.74 30.87
C MET A 261 -26.17 8.30 31.62
N GLU A 262 -25.03 8.17 30.95
CA GLU A 262 -23.75 7.85 31.58
C GLU A 262 -23.24 8.97 32.49
N CYS A 263 -23.45 10.24 32.12
CA CYS A 263 -23.12 11.37 32.99
C CYS A 263 -23.94 11.37 34.29
N LYS A 264 -25.20 10.90 34.24
CA LYS A 264 -26.06 10.73 35.43
C LYS A 264 -25.71 9.50 36.29
N ILE A 265 -25.05 8.50 35.70
CA ILE A 265 -24.64 7.27 36.41
C ILE A 265 -23.28 7.46 37.10
N ASN A 266 -22.34 8.19 36.47
CA ASN A 266 -21.01 8.43 37.04
C ASN A 266 -21.02 9.37 38.26
N ASP A 267 -22.06 10.17 38.44
CA ASP A 267 -22.22 10.96 39.69
C ASP A 267 -22.53 10.07 40.94
N ASN A 268 -22.73 8.78 40.76
CA ASN A 268 -23.13 7.84 41.84
C ASN A 268 -22.16 6.69 42.10
N ILE A 269 -20.99 6.59 41.45
CA ILE A 269 -20.03 5.52 41.70
C ILE A 269 -18.63 6.08 41.96
N ASN A 270 -18.29 6.23 43.23
CA ASN A 270 -16.89 6.32 43.69
C ASN A 270 -16.38 4.93 44.06
N ASP A 271 -15.14 4.72 43.65
CA ASP A 271 -14.17 3.72 44.09
C ASP A 271 -14.54 2.22 44.01
N ASP A 272 -13.77 1.52 43.18
CA ASP A 272 -13.03 0.35 43.71
C ASP A 272 -11.90 -0.07 42.74
N ASN A 273 -10.75 -0.32 43.34
CA ASN A 273 -9.46 -0.74 42.79
C ASN A 273 -9.49 -1.92 41.80
N ILE A 274 -8.76 -1.83 40.72
CA ILE A 274 -8.28 -3.02 39.98
C ILE A 274 -6.75 -2.96 39.88
N ASN A 275 -6.13 -3.91 40.58
CA ASN A 275 -4.70 -4.20 40.55
C ASN A 275 -4.27 -4.78 39.20
N ASP A 276 -3.25 -4.17 38.65
CA ASP A 276 -2.51 -4.62 37.46
C ASP A 276 -1.29 -5.44 37.91
N ASP A 277 -1.35 -6.75 37.75
CA ASP A 277 -0.18 -7.63 37.83
C ASP A 277 -0.44 -8.91 37.04
N ASN A 278 0.13 -8.98 35.80
CA ASN A 278 0.59 -10.25 35.24
C ASN A 278 1.15 -10.08 33.81
N ILE A 279 2.41 -9.65 33.72
CA ILE A 279 3.22 -9.88 32.53
C ILE A 279 4.37 -10.80 32.93
N LYS A 280 4.32 -12.08 32.58
CA LYS A 280 5.45 -12.96 32.24
C LYS A 280 4.99 -14.41 32.12
N ASN A 281 4.92 -14.93 30.88
CA ASN A 281 5.37 -16.28 30.49
C ASN A 281 4.86 -16.64 29.10
N LYS A 282 5.70 -16.49 28.09
CA LYS A 282 5.41 -16.98 26.73
C LYS A 282 5.64 -18.49 26.69
N LYS A 283 4.54 -19.25 26.58
CA LYS A 283 4.53 -20.66 26.14
C LYS A 283 4.51 -20.74 24.60
N PRO A 284 4.96 -21.85 24.01
CA PRO A 284 4.97 -22.01 22.54
C PRO A 284 3.57 -21.96 21.94
N VAL A 285 3.48 -21.33 20.78
CA VAL A 285 2.22 -20.98 20.08
C VAL A 285 1.55 -22.25 19.57
N CYS A 286 0.41 -22.61 20.16
CA CYS A 286 -0.56 -23.56 19.64
C CYS A 286 -1.60 -22.81 18.78
N CYS A 287 -2.35 -23.49 17.90
CA CYS A 287 -3.35 -22.86 17.02
C CYS A 287 -4.30 -21.90 17.75
N ASN A 288 -4.66 -22.19 19.01
CA ASN A 288 -5.49 -21.31 19.83
C ASN A 288 -4.79 -19.99 20.18
N ASP A 289 -3.47 -20.00 20.35
CA ASP A 289 -2.68 -18.79 20.64
C ASP A 289 -2.55 -17.88 19.43
N LEU A 290 -2.48 -18.45 18.20
CA LEU A 290 -2.49 -17.67 16.96
C LEU A 290 -3.85 -16.98 16.75
N VAL A 291 -4.96 -17.69 16.96
CA VAL A 291 -6.30 -17.11 16.86
C VAL A 291 -6.49 -16.01 17.92
N LYS A 292 -6.01 -16.21 19.13
CA LYS A 292 -6.03 -15.19 20.19
C LYS A 292 -5.17 -13.98 19.80
N TYR A 293 -3.94 -14.20 19.33
CA TYR A 293 -3.05 -13.14 18.86
C TYR A 293 -3.70 -12.29 17.74
N ILE A 294 -4.32 -12.94 16.74
CA ILE A 294 -5.03 -12.26 15.66
C ILE A 294 -6.21 -11.46 16.24
N ASN A 295 -7.01 -12.04 17.13
CA ASN A 295 -8.16 -11.36 17.71
C ASN A 295 -7.75 -10.14 18.56
N ASP A 296 -6.69 -10.25 19.37
CA ASP A 296 -6.19 -9.15 20.21
C ASP A 296 -5.69 -7.98 19.32
N ASN A 297 -5.01 -8.28 18.23
CA ASN A 297 -4.50 -7.26 17.31
C ASN A 297 -5.58 -6.61 16.42
N ILE A 298 -6.63 -7.36 16.08
CA ILE A 298 -7.76 -6.84 15.28
C ILE A 298 -8.71 -5.98 16.13
N ASN A 299 -8.76 -6.18 17.45
CA ASN A 299 -9.66 -5.48 18.37
C ASN A 299 -8.94 -4.40 19.20
N VAL A 300 -7.80 -3.88 18.74
CA VAL A 300 -7.07 -2.81 19.46
C VAL A 300 -7.96 -1.58 19.63
N ASN A 301 -8.01 -1.04 20.84
CA ASN A 301 -8.67 0.24 21.10
C ASN A 301 -7.75 1.40 20.61
N LEU A 302 -8.22 2.11 19.60
CA LEU A 302 -7.45 3.17 18.96
C LEU A 302 -7.36 4.44 19.83
N ASP A 303 -8.35 4.69 20.68
CA ASP A 303 -8.41 5.90 21.51
C ASP A 303 -7.33 5.88 22.60
N THR A 304 -7.10 4.73 23.22
CA THR A 304 -6.04 4.57 24.24
C THR A 304 -4.63 4.84 23.69
N ILE A 305 -4.40 4.67 22.38
CA ILE A 305 -3.11 4.96 21.75
C ILE A 305 -2.88 6.46 21.65
N VAL A 306 -3.91 7.23 21.33
CA VAL A 306 -3.86 8.69 21.24
C VAL A 306 -3.69 9.29 22.63
N GLU A 307 -4.52 8.87 23.59
CA GLU A 307 -4.50 9.36 24.99
C GLU A 307 -3.16 9.12 25.69
N ASN A 308 -2.54 7.98 25.45
CA ASN A 308 -1.25 7.61 26.07
C ASN A 308 -0.03 8.33 25.43
N ASN A 309 -0.21 9.14 24.38
CA ASN A 309 0.88 9.84 23.70
C ASN A 309 0.61 11.35 23.64
N THR A 310 1.18 12.08 24.59
CA THR A 310 1.00 13.54 24.74
C THR A 310 1.19 14.32 23.44
N LYS A 311 2.24 14.02 22.68
CA LYS A 311 2.52 14.71 21.41
C LYS A 311 1.49 14.41 20.32
N VAL A 312 0.98 13.19 20.26
CA VAL A 312 -0.08 12.81 19.33
C VAL A 312 -1.39 13.47 19.74
N ASN A 313 -1.69 13.51 21.04
CA ASN A 313 -2.87 14.16 21.58
C ASN A 313 -2.87 15.68 21.25
N GLU A 314 -1.75 16.38 21.46
CA GLU A 314 -1.59 17.79 21.08
C GLU A 314 -1.90 18.03 19.59
N ILE A 315 -1.35 17.21 18.68
CA ILE A 315 -1.62 17.31 17.23
C ILE A 315 -3.11 17.08 16.94
N HIS A 316 -3.76 16.20 17.69
CA HIS A 316 -5.18 15.91 17.51
C HIS A 316 -6.10 17.00 18.07
N GLU A 317 -5.71 17.67 19.16
CA GLU A 317 -6.46 18.79 19.75
C GLU A 317 -6.37 20.05 18.88
N ASP A 318 -5.21 20.34 18.30
CA ASP A 318 -4.97 21.54 17.47
C ASP A 318 -5.63 21.45 16.08
N ALA A 319 -6.04 20.28 15.63
CA ALA A 319 -6.60 20.10 14.29
C ALA A 319 -8.03 20.67 14.18
N GLU A 320 -8.34 21.33 13.05
CA GLU A 320 -9.68 21.88 12.78
C GLU A 320 -10.79 20.82 12.92
N VAL A 321 -11.83 21.14 13.67
CA VAL A 321 -12.95 20.24 13.95
C VAL A 321 -14.15 20.61 13.08
N PHE A 322 -14.74 19.62 12.44
CA PHE A 322 -15.94 19.77 11.60
C PHE A 322 -17.15 19.08 12.24
N ALA A 323 -18.35 19.40 11.73
CA ALA A 323 -19.59 18.82 12.24
C ALA A 323 -19.58 17.29 12.12
N ILE A 324 -19.87 16.60 13.22
CA ILE A 324 -19.82 15.13 13.33
C ILE A 324 -20.75 14.48 12.29
N GLU A 325 -21.94 15.02 12.11
CA GLU A 325 -22.92 14.52 11.15
C GLU A 325 -22.40 14.61 9.71
N THR A 326 -21.63 15.64 9.40
CA THR A 326 -21.00 15.82 8.10
C THR A 326 -19.87 14.81 7.90
N GLU A 327 -19.03 14.61 8.90
CA GLU A 327 -17.96 13.60 8.87
C GLU A 327 -18.51 12.16 8.76
N ASP A 328 -19.65 11.86 9.40
CA ASP A 328 -20.31 10.55 9.27
C ASP A 328 -20.79 10.25 7.84
N TYR A 329 -21.16 11.27 7.06
CA TYR A 329 -21.40 11.11 5.63
C TYR A 329 -20.13 10.71 4.88
N PHE A 330 -19.00 11.37 5.20
CA PHE A 330 -17.72 11.09 4.57
C PHE A 330 -17.19 9.69 4.88
N LYS A 331 -17.60 9.05 5.99
CA LYS A 331 -17.24 7.64 6.28
C LYS A 331 -17.61 6.70 5.14
N SER A 332 -18.84 6.85 4.59
CA SER A 332 -19.27 5.99 3.48
C SER A 332 -18.48 6.24 2.19
N LEU A 333 -18.12 7.50 1.92
CA LEU A 333 -17.28 7.85 0.78
C LEU A 333 -15.85 7.35 0.99
N GLN A 334 -15.33 7.45 2.21
CA GLN A 334 -14.00 6.99 2.57
C GLN A 334 -13.83 5.47 2.41
N VAL A 335 -14.84 4.68 2.79
CA VAL A 335 -14.81 3.23 2.51
C VAL A 335 -14.64 2.97 1.01
N PHE A 336 -15.32 3.76 0.18
CA PHE A 336 -15.23 3.60 -1.26
C PHE A 336 -13.86 4.05 -1.80
N THR A 337 -13.29 5.15 -1.32
CA THR A 337 -11.95 5.60 -1.73
C THR A 337 -10.86 4.63 -1.25
N ALA A 338 -11.00 4.04 -0.05
CA ALA A 338 -10.09 2.99 0.44
C ALA A 338 -10.10 1.74 -0.46
N ILE A 339 -11.28 1.34 -0.97
CA ILE A 339 -11.40 0.26 -1.97
C ILE A 339 -10.61 0.60 -3.23
N CYS A 340 -10.74 1.82 -3.72
CA CYS A 340 -10.03 2.27 -4.91
C CYS A 340 -8.51 2.34 -4.70
N ASP A 341 -8.08 2.83 -3.54
CA ASP A 341 -6.67 2.91 -3.16
C ASP A 341 -6.06 1.51 -3.02
N SER A 342 -6.76 0.60 -2.35
CA SER A 342 -6.37 -0.81 -2.23
C SER A 342 -6.22 -1.50 -3.59
N PHE A 343 -7.18 -1.30 -4.50
CA PHE A 343 -7.08 -1.83 -5.86
C PHE A 343 -5.85 -1.28 -6.61
N SER A 344 -5.61 0.02 -6.51
CA SER A 344 -4.46 0.69 -7.13
C SER A 344 -3.14 0.20 -6.53
N HIS A 345 -3.11 0.00 -5.20
CA HIS A 345 -1.99 -0.54 -4.46
C HIS A 345 -1.65 -1.96 -4.92
N GLY A 346 -2.63 -2.87 -4.95
CA GLY A 346 -2.44 -4.24 -5.43
C GLY A 346 -1.91 -4.29 -6.87
N ALA A 347 -2.38 -3.39 -7.74
CA ALA A 347 -1.92 -3.27 -9.12
C ALA A 347 -0.44 -2.85 -9.23
N ASN A 348 0.09 -2.09 -8.28
CA ASN A 348 1.49 -1.64 -8.27
C ASN A 348 2.40 -2.59 -7.49
N ASP A 349 2.06 -2.87 -6.24
CA ASP A 349 3.01 -3.40 -5.28
C ASP A 349 3.16 -4.91 -5.30
N VAL A 350 2.21 -5.65 -5.87
CA VAL A 350 2.39 -7.08 -6.11
C VAL A 350 3.68 -7.36 -6.90
N ALA A 351 4.05 -6.45 -7.80
CA ALA A 351 5.25 -6.55 -8.63
C ALA A 351 6.56 -6.63 -7.81
N ASN A 352 6.60 -5.99 -6.64
CA ASN A 352 7.79 -5.97 -5.79
C ASN A 352 8.11 -7.34 -5.14
N ALA A 353 7.09 -8.18 -4.94
CA ALA A 353 7.29 -9.56 -4.48
C ALA A 353 7.37 -10.54 -5.65
N ILE A 354 6.51 -10.34 -6.66
CA ILE A 354 6.31 -11.30 -7.74
C ILE A 354 7.26 -11.08 -8.92
N GLY A 355 7.78 -9.87 -9.14
CA GLY A 355 8.68 -9.57 -10.26
C GLY A 355 9.91 -10.47 -10.30
N PRO A 356 10.70 -10.59 -9.20
CA PRO A 356 11.82 -11.50 -9.15
C PRO A 356 11.39 -12.97 -9.27
N PHE A 357 10.27 -13.38 -8.70
CA PHE A 357 9.76 -14.76 -8.83
C PHE A 357 9.26 -15.05 -10.25
N ALA A 358 8.64 -14.10 -10.93
CA ALA A 358 8.27 -14.24 -12.33
C ALA A 358 9.49 -14.48 -13.23
N ALA A 359 10.64 -13.85 -12.92
CA ALA A 359 11.89 -14.14 -13.61
C ALA A 359 12.30 -15.61 -13.43
N ILE A 360 12.30 -16.09 -12.17
CA ILE A 360 12.63 -17.49 -11.85
C ILE A 360 11.70 -18.45 -12.61
N TYR A 361 10.39 -18.20 -12.57
CA TYR A 361 9.38 -19.06 -13.19
C TYR A 361 9.53 -19.12 -14.72
N ILE A 362 9.68 -17.96 -15.38
CA ILE A 362 9.81 -17.87 -16.83
C ILE A 362 11.11 -18.53 -17.30
N ILE A 363 12.25 -18.26 -16.64
CA ILE A 363 13.54 -18.88 -17.00
C ILE A 363 13.46 -20.40 -16.82
N ASN A 364 12.86 -20.90 -15.76
CA ASN A 364 12.71 -22.35 -15.58
C ASN A 364 11.82 -22.98 -16.65
N ARG A 365 10.76 -22.29 -17.08
CA ARG A 365 9.85 -22.77 -18.12
C ARG A 365 10.50 -22.78 -19.51
N GLU A 366 11.15 -21.67 -19.88
CA GLU A 366 11.73 -21.44 -21.20
C GLU A 366 13.17 -22.05 -21.31
N GLN A 367 13.79 -22.39 -20.19
CA GLN A 367 15.17 -22.87 -20.09
C GLN A 367 16.23 -21.91 -20.64
N GLN A 368 15.86 -20.64 -20.83
CA GLN A 368 16.71 -19.56 -21.35
C GLN A 368 16.29 -18.21 -20.78
N VAL A 369 17.22 -17.26 -20.78
CA VAL A 369 16.95 -15.87 -20.47
C VAL A 369 16.53 -15.17 -21.76
N ASN A 370 15.32 -14.59 -21.78
CA ASN A 370 14.83 -13.84 -22.93
C ASN A 370 14.11 -12.58 -22.44
N LYS A 371 14.63 -11.42 -22.90
CA LYS A 371 14.08 -10.11 -22.56
C LYS A 371 12.69 -9.85 -23.17
N SER A 372 12.39 -10.48 -24.32
CA SER A 372 11.11 -10.31 -25.01
C SER A 372 9.94 -11.01 -24.34
N ASN A 373 10.19 -12.05 -23.53
CA ASN A 373 9.12 -12.81 -22.90
C ASN A 373 8.40 -11.98 -21.85
N GLU A 374 7.11 -11.79 -22.04
CA GLU A 374 6.21 -11.18 -21.07
C GLU A 374 5.58 -12.24 -20.17
N LEU A 375 4.98 -11.79 -19.05
CA LEU A 375 4.17 -12.63 -18.20
C LEU A 375 2.90 -13.02 -19.00
N GLY A 376 2.88 -14.23 -19.52
CA GLY A 376 1.74 -14.75 -20.30
C GLY A 376 0.52 -14.99 -19.42
N SER A 377 -0.65 -15.17 -20.06
CA SER A 377 -1.90 -15.44 -19.34
C SER A 377 -1.86 -16.71 -18.48
N ASP A 378 -1.05 -17.68 -18.86
CA ASP A 378 -0.79 -18.92 -18.14
C ASP A 378 -0.04 -18.72 -16.80
N ALA A 379 0.58 -17.55 -16.60
CA ALA A 379 1.31 -17.20 -15.40
C ALA A 379 0.58 -16.17 -14.49
N TYR A 380 -0.66 -15.77 -14.83
CA TYR A 380 -1.43 -14.81 -14.01
C TYR A 380 -1.78 -15.36 -12.62
N TRP A 381 -1.76 -16.67 -12.42
CA TRP A 381 -1.91 -17.27 -11.10
C TRP A 381 -0.85 -16.78 -10.11
N ILE A 382 0.37 -16.42 -10.60
CA ILE A 382 1.46 -15.87 -9.78
C ILE A 382 1.06 -14.53 -9.17
N LEU A 383 0.34 -13.68 -9.93
CA LEU A 383 -0.17 -12.40 -9.44
C LEU A 383 -1.23 -12.61 -8.35
N GLY A 384 -2.15 -13.56 -8.55
CA GLY A 384 -3.12 -13.97 -7.53
C GLY A 384 -2.45 -14.52 -6.27
N PHE A 385 -1.43 -15.33 -6.43
CA PHE A 385 -0.62 -15.85 -5.32
C PHE A 385 0.03 -14.74 -4.50
N GLY A 386 0.58 -13.72 -5.18
CA GLY A 386 1.10 -12.51 -4.53
C GLY A 386 0.01 -11.72 -3.79
N GLY A 387 -1.14 -11.48 -4.41
CA GLY A 387 -2.28 -10.76 -3.81
C GLY A 387 -2.81 -11.43 -2.55
N ILE A 388 -2.90 -12.77 -2.56
CA ILE A 388 -3.26 -13.56 -1.37
C ILE A 388 -2.19 -13.40 -0.27
N GLY A 389 -0.90 -13.50 -0.61
CA GLY A 389 0.20 -13.28 0.34
C GLY A 389 0.13 -11.90 1.00
N ILE A 390 -0.13 -10.86 0.22
CA ILE A 390 -0.32 -9.48 0.70
C ILE A 390 -1.44 -9.44 1.76
N THR A 391 -2.60 -10.04 1.48
CA THR A 391 -3.73 -10.07 2.43
C THR A 391 -3.37 -10.78 3.74
N PHE A 392 -2.66 -11.90 3.66
CA PHE A 392 -2.17 -12.60 4.85
C PHE A 392 -1.23 -11.74 5.70
N GLY A 393 -0.37 -10.96 5.06
CA GLY A 393 0.54 -10.04 5.75
C GLY A 393 -0.21 -8.96 6.53
N LEU A 394 -1.21 -8.34 5.91
CA LEU A 394 -2.07 -7.35 6.56
C LEU A 394 -2.78 -7.94 7.79
N LEU A 395 -3.36 -9.14 7.64
CA LEU A 395 -4.06 -9.85 8.72
C LEU A 395 -3.15 -10.12 9.92
N LEU A 396 -1.92 -10.57 9.66
CA LEU A 396 -1.02 -11.01 10.74
C LEU A 396 -0.28 -9.86 11.42
N TYR A 397 0.07 -8.80 10.68
CA TYR A 397 1.02 -7.82 11.20
C TYR A 397 0.74 -6.36 10.82
N GLY A 398 -0.24 -6.08 9.96
CA GLY A 398 -0.52 -4.74 9.43
C GLY A 398 -0.96 -3.71 10.47
N TYR A 399 -1.51 -4.15 11.60
CA TYR A 399 -2.03 -3.27 12.65
C TYR A 399 -0.99 -2.25 13.18
N LYS A 400 0.30 -2.60 13.22
CA LYS A 400 1.36 -1.71 13.71
C LYS A 400 1.58 -0.49 12.83
N ILE A 401 1.60 -0.69 11.53
CA ILE A 401 1.80 0.39 10.57
C ILE A 401 0.51 1.22 10.45
N ILE A 402 -0.66 0.58 10.50
CA ILE A 402 -1.95 1.29 10.56
C ILE A 402 -1.98 2.26 11.75
N GLN A 403 -1.49 1.85 12.92
CA GLN A 403 -1.40 2.75 14.08
C GLN A 403 -0.40 3.88 13.87
N ALA A 404 0.77 3.58 13.27
CA ALA A 404 1.82 4.58 13.05
C ALA A 404 1.36 5.69 12.10
N ILE A 405 0.74 5.35 10.99
CA ILE A 405 0.31 6.30 9.95
C ILE A 405 -1.09 6.84 10.24
N GLY A 406 -2.04 5.97 10.58
CA GLY A 406 -3.44 6.33 10.75
C GLY A 406 -3.75 7.17 11.99
N LEU A 407 -2.90 7.10 13.02
CA LEU A 407 -3.14 7.79 14.29
C LEU A 407 -2.01 8.76 14.69
N LYS A 408 -0.74 8.34 14.49
CA LYS A 408 0.40 9.06 15.08
C LYS A 408 1.00 10.11 14.15
N LEU A 409 0.74 10.05 12.82
CA LEU A 409 1.34 10.97 11.85
C LEU A 409 0.63 12.33 11.82
N CYS A 410 -0.70 12.33 11.75
CA CYS A 410 -1.57 13.51 11.83
C CYS A 410 -2.98 13.08 12.26
N LYS A 411 -3.85 14.05 12.58
CA LYS A 411 -5.27 13.75 12.81
C LYS A 411 -5.97 13.45 11.49
N ILE A 412 -6.47 12.24 11.36
CA ILE A 412 -7.24 11.81 10.20
C ILE A 412 -8.72 11.74 10.56
N THR A 413 -9.54 12.51 9.83
CA THR A 413 -11.00 12.43 9.85
C THR A 413 -11.48 11.82 8.54
N PRO A 414 -12.74 11.37 8.44
CA PRO A 414 -13.25 10.78 7.21
C PRO A 414 -13.11 11.68 5.98
N SER A 415 -13.35 12.98 6.11
CA SER A 415 -13.18 13.93 5.00
C SER A 415 -11.74 14.10 4.55
N ARG A 416 -10.77 14.12 5.51
CA ARG A 416 -9.33 14.13 5.22
C ARG A 416 -8.90 12.82 4.55
N GLY A 417 -9.37 11.69 5.09
CA GLY A 417 -9.08 10.36 4.56
C GLY A 417 -9.52 10.20 3.10
N VAL A 418 -10.70 10.66 2.75
CA VAL A 418 -11.19 10.66 1.34
C VAL A 418 -10.21 11.38 0.41
N ALA A 419 -9.73 12.57 0.81
CA ALA A 419 -8.82 13.34 -0.04
C ALA A 419 -7.44 12.67 -0.17
N ILE A 420 -6.95 12.06 0.92
CA ILE A 420 -5.67 11.35 0.96
C ILE A 420 -5.74 10.09 0.07
N GLU A 421 -6.73 9.22 0.32
CA GLU A 421 -6.88 7.95 -0.40
C GLU A 421 -7.13 8.16 -1.90
N LEU A 422 -7.99 9.12 -2.25
CA LEU A 422 -8.29 9.41 -3.65
C LEU A 422 -7.06 9.97 -4.39
N ALA A 423 -6.29 10.85 -3.77
CA ALA A 423 -5.08 11.41 -4.36
C ALA A 423 -4.00 10.33 -4.53
N SER A 424 -3.79 9.49 -3.50
CA SER A 424 -2.87 8.36 -3.54
C SER A 424 -3.25 7.40 -4.68
N ALA A 425 -4.51 6.95 -4.72
CA ALA A 425 -5.01 6.05 -5.74
C ALA A 425 -4.81 6.58 -7.17
N ILE A 426 -5.10 7.87 -7.42
CA ILE A 426 -4.91 8.49 -8.74
C ILE A 426 -3.44 8.44 -9.16
N VAL A 427 -2.51 8.79 -8.26
CA VAL A 427 -1.08 8.80 -8.58
C VAL A 427 -0.56 7.39 -8.80
N ILE A 428 -0.90 6.45 -7.92
CA ILE A 428 -0.46 5.05 -7.99
C ILE A 428 -0.95 4.40 -9.30
N ILE A 429 -2.25 4.54 -9.60
CA ILE A 429 -2.80 3.89 -10.78
C ILE A 429 -2.27 4.53 -12.07
N THR A 430 -2.02 5.84 -12.06
CA THR A 430 -1.39 6.52 -13.18
C THR A 430 0.02 5.99 -13.41
N GLY A 431 0.82 5.83 -12.36
CA GLY A 431 2.16 5.25 -12.44
C GLY A 431 2.14 3.81 -12.94
N SER A 432 1.24 2.99 -12.43
CA SER A 432 1.07 1.59 -12.87
C SER A 432 0.76 1.51 -14.37
N ARG A 433 -0.02 2.47 -14.88
CA ARG A 433 -0.34 2.61 -16.33
C ARG A 433 0.84 2.99 -17.19
N LEU A 434 1.69 3.82 -16.66
CA LEU A 434 2.91 4.28 -17.33
C LEU A 434 4.06 3.27 -17.16
N GLU A 435 3.76 2.10 -16.59
CA GLU A 435 4.74 1.06 -16.28
C GLU A 435 5.88 1.58 -15.38
N ILE A 436 5.56 2.53 -14.49
CA ILE A 436 6.51 3.10 -13.54
C ILE A 436 6.27 2.45 -12.19
N PRO A 437 7.23 1.70 -11.64
CA PRO A 437 7.14 1.21 -10.27
C PRO A 437 7.23 2.41 -9.31
N LEU A 438 6.08 2.83 -8.79
CA LEU A 438 6.00 3.90 -7.81
C LEU A 438 6.18 3.34 -6.40
N SER A 439 6.52 4.22 -5.46
CA SER A 439 6.39 3.91 -4.04
C SER A 439 5.03 4.38 -3.54
N THR A 440 4.17 3.43 -3.22
CA THR A 440 2.83 3.67 -2.67
C THR A 440 2.90 4.35 -1.31
N THR A 441 3.88 4.00 -0.46
CA THR A 441 4.18 4.72 0.79
C THR A 441 4.50 6.19 0.54
N HIS A 442 5.27 6.52 -0.52
CA HIS A 442 5.56 7.92 -0.88
C HIS A 442 4.30 8.66 -1.31
N CYS A 443 3.43 8.03 -2.08
CA CYS A 443 2.16 8.63 -2.50
C CYS A 443 1.27 8.93 -1.29
N GLN A 444 1.13 7.97 -0.39
CA GLN A 444 0.28 8.09 0.80
C GLN A 444 0.81 9.16 1.78
N ILE A 445 2.11 9.13 2.07
CA ILE A 445 2.75 10.15 2.94
C ILE A 445 2.67 11.53 2.28
N GLY A 446 2.93 11.64 0.99
CA GLY A 446 2.78 12.89 0.23
C GLY A 446 1.37 13.44 0.31
N ALA A 447 0.35 12.61 0.07
CA ALA A 447 -1.06 12.99 0.18
C ALA A 447 -1.41 13.45 1.61
N THR A 448 -0.91 12.77 2.62
CA THR A 448 -1.11 13.12 4.03
C THR A 448 -0.48 14.47 4.37
N ILE A 449 0.75 14.72 3.91
CA ILE A 449 1.43 16.02 4.07
C ILE A 449 0.61 17.12 3.39
N GLY A 450 0.09 16.86 2.17
CA GLY A 450 -0.71 17.83 1.44
C GLY A 450 -1.97 18.27 2.17
N VAL A 451 -2.66 17.35 2.82
CA VAL A 451 -3.85 17.65 3.64
C VAL A 451 -3.46 18.38 4.92
N ALA A 452 -2.45 17.89 5.64
CA ALA A 452 -2.00 18.47 6.90
C ALA A 452 -1.42 19.88 6.75
N ALA A 453 -0.75 20.17 5.63
CA ALA A 453 -0.24 21.52 5.31
C ALA A 453 -1.33 22.58 5.15
N LEU A 454 -2.56 22.20 4.86
CA LEU A 454 -3.70 23.13 4.81
C LEU A 454 -4.20 23.54 6.21
N GLU A 455 -3.89 22.75 7.25
CA GLU A 455 -4.31 23.08 8.63
C GLU A 455 -3.49 24.24 9.19
N ASP A 456 -2.17 24.13 9.11
CA ASP A 456 -1.25 25.21 9.49
C ASP A 456 -0.13 25.35 8.43
N PRO A 457 -0.35 26.22 7.41
CA PRO A 457 0.61 26.41 6.33
C PRO A 457 1.96 27.00 6.75
N ARG A 458 2.04 27.60 7.97
CA ARG A 458 3.24 28.30 8.42
C ARG A 458 4.17 27.42 9.26
N ASN A 459 3.61 26.65 10.17
CA ASN A 459 4.40 25.89 11.16
C ASN A 459 4.34 24.38 10.97
N CYS A 460 3.46 23.87 10.09
CA CYS A 460 3.22 22.42 9.90
C CYS A 460 2.95 21.68 11.22
N SER A 461 2.30 22.35 12.19
CA SER A 461 2.02 21.81 13.53
C SER A 461 1.11 20.58 13.49
N GLY A 462 0.32 20.43 12.42
CA GLY A 462 -0.55 19.26 12.20
C GLY A 462 0.17 17.96 11.85
N LEU A 463 1.53 17.95 11.76
CA LEU A 463 2.33 16.78 11.39
C LEU A 463 3.31 16.36 12.49
N ASN A 464 3.41 15.06 12.72
CA ASN A 464 4.42 14.47 13.57
C ASN A 464 5.77 14.35 12.84
N ALA A 465 6.60 15.39 12.94
CA ALA A 465 7.91 15.45 12.29
C ALA A 465 8.82 14.26 12.66
N SER A 466 8.71 13.70 13.88
CA SER A 466 9.51 12.56 14.29
C SER A 466 9.20 11.30 13.47
N ILE A 467 7.91 11.06 13.19
CA ILE A 467 7.49 9.92 12.35
C ILE A 467 7.90 10.18 10.90
N LEU A 468 7.73 11.40 10.40
CA LEU A 468 8.14 11.75 9.04
C LEU A 468 9.64 11.53 8.81
N ILE A 469 10.48 12.01 9.73
CA ILE A 469 11.95 11.82 9.66
C ILE A 469 12.29 10.31 9.71
N LYS A 470 11.67 9.57 10.64
CA LYS A 470 11.85 8.11 10.75
C LYS A 470 11.50 7.39 9.45
N THR A 471 10.43 7.84 8.77
CA THR A 471 10.01 7.28 7.48
C THR A 471 11.02 7.58 6.37
N VAL A 472 11.48 8.84 6.24
CA VAL A 472 12.47 9.23 5.23
C VAL A 472 13.80 8.50 5.45
N VAL A 473 14.27 8.40 6.69
CA VAL A 473 15.45 7.60 7.04
C VAL A 473 15.24 6.13 6.70
N GLY A 474 14.04 5.60 6.97
CA GLY A 474 13.65 4.24 6.61
C GLY A 474 13.75 3.97 5.11
N TRP A 475 13.36 4.92 4.26
CA TRP A 475 13.45 4.78 2.81
C TRP A 475 14.91 4.64 2.32
N VAL A 476 15.82 5.47 2.83
CA VAL A 476 17.25 5.39 2.49
C VAL A 476 17.88 4.11 3.03
N LEU A 477 17.58 3.77 4.29
CA LEU A 477 18.09 2.58 4.95
C LEU A 477 17.65 1.31 4.23
N THR A 478 16.44 1.27 3.70
CA THR A 478 15.90 0.14 2.95
C THR A 478 16.74 -0.22 1.74
N LEU A 479 17.17 0.75 0.94
CA LEU A 479 18.02 0.53 -0.23
C LEU A 479 19.36 -0.12 0.18
N ILE A 480 19.98 0.42 1.23
CA ILE A 480 21.30 -0.04 1.70
C ILE A 480 21.18 -1.45 2.31
N VAL A 481 20.20 -1.67 3.17
CA VAL A 481 20.06 -2.95 3.88
C VAL A 481 19.67 -4.07 2.93
N VAL A 482 18.64 -3.85 2.10
CA VAL A 482 18.17 -4.90 1.19
C VAL A 482 19.16 -5.11 0.04
N GLY A 483 19.71 -4.04 -0.54
CA GLY A 483 20.74 -4.14 -1.56
C GLY A 483 21.99 -4.86 -1.05
N GLY A 484 22.51 -4.45 0.11
CA GLY A 484 23.70 -5.06 0.73
C GLY A 484 23.49 -6.52 1.16
N SER A 485 22.37 -6.83 1.83
CA SER A 485 22.06 -8.20 2.26
C SER A 485 21.82 -9.13 1.07
N THR A 486 21.15 -8.66 0.01
CA THR A 486 20.98 -9.43 -1.23
C THR A 486 22.33 -9.65 -1.92
N ALA A 487 23.17 -8.64 -2.00
CA ALA A 487 24.52 -8.76 -2.56
C ALA A 487 25.33 -9.81 -1.81
N LEU A 488 25.34 -9.77 -0.47
CA LEU A 488 26.08 -10.72 0.36
C LEU A 488 25.55 -12.15 0.22
N LEU A 489 24.24 -12.34 0.26
CA LEU A 489 23.62 -13.65 0.13
C LEU A 489 23.85 -14.25 -1.27
N THR A 490 23.77 -13.41 -2.31
CA THR A 490 24.06 -13.82 -3.69
C THR A 490 25.53 -14.17 -3.86
N ALA A 491 26.45 -13.34 -3.33
CA ALA A 491 27.89 -13.62 -3.39
C ALA A 491 28.24 -14.95 -2.72
N GLN A 492 27.65 -15.25 -1.58
CA GLN A 492 27.86 -16.51 -0.87
C GLN A 492 27.49 -17.72 -1.74
N GLY A 493 26.36 -17.67 -2.47
CA GLY A 493 25.94 -18.80 -3.29
C GLY A 493 26.68 -18.92 -4.62
N VAL A 494 27.09 -17.79 -5.22
CA VAL A 494 27.76 -17.79 -6.54
C VAL A 494 29.27 -18.05 -6.39
N TYR A 495 29.88 -17.49 -5.35
CA TYR A 495 31.37 -17.57 -5.17
C TYR A 495 31.81 -18.51 -4.05
N SER A 496 30.88 -19.23 -3.40
CA SER A 496 31.23 -20.20 -2.37
C SER A 496 32.07 -21.31 -2.98
N PRO A 497 33.25 -21.70 -2.37
CA PRO A 497 34.03 -22.83 -2.85
C PRO A 497 33.19 -24.11 -2.73
N GLU A 498 33.23 -24.97 -3.75
CA GLU A 498 32.62 -26.29 -3.69
C GLU A 498 33.28 -27.10 -2.54
N ILE A 499 32.53 -27.30 -1.46
CA ILE A 499 32.95 -28.12 -0.35
C ILE A 499 32.72 -29.59 -0.78
N GLY A 500 33.76 -30.25 -1.23
CA GLY A 500 33.78 -31.72 -1.41
C GLY A 500 33.56 -32.24 -2.82
N GLY A 501 33.96 -31.52 -3.85
CA GLY A 501 34.15 -32.11 -5.17
C GLY A 501 35.38 -33.05 -5.14
N ASN A 502 35.17 -34.36 -4.93
CA ASN A 502 36.19 -35.34 -5.29
C ASN A 502 36.43 -35.19 -6.79
N LYS A 503 37.54 -34.55 -7.16
CA LYS A 503 38.13 -34.76 -8.47
C LYS A 503 38.48 -36.26 -8.57
N CYS A 504 37.62 -37.05 -9.18
CA CYS A 504 38.03 -38.29 -9.80
C CYS A 504 38.93 -37.88 -10.98
N ASP A 505 40.21 -37.81 -10.74
CA ASP A 505 41.23 -37.79 -11.78
C ASP A 505 41.04 -39.07 -12.59
N ASN A 506 40.46 -39.00 -13.76
CA ASN A 506 40.54 -40.02 -14.78
C ASN A 506 41.94 -39.89 -15.41
N GLN A 507 42.81 -40.79 -14.99
CA GLN A 507 43.95 -41.20 -15.79
C GLN A 507 43.49 -42.03 -17.00
#